data_194b710a32453b4c4d0a996ca6874be1
#
_entry.id   194b710a32453b4c4d0a996ca6874be1
#
_cell.length_a   1.000
_cell.length_b   1.000
_cell.length_c   1.000
_cell.angle_alpha   90.00
_cell.angle_beta   90.00
_cell.angle_gamma   90.00
#
_symmetry.space_group_name_H-M   'P 1'
#
loop_
_entity.id
_entity.type
_entity.pdbx_description
1 polymer ?
#
loop_
_entity_poly.entity_id
_entity_poly.type
_entity_poly.pdbx_seq_one_letter_code
_entity_poly.pdbx_strand_id
1 'polypeptide(L)'
;MRARRALAALLLFACVLALVAGPALSAAASPYGWDGGHDALGWSEPSGTSFFADGTTRNGFEEYLLLRNPGADDAIVTINYLFPSAKAQVQEIDIKPWSASAICVNDVVGPGKDVSVSIAATPGIICERQIYFNYKCVWTGGSAARGVDSPRRSWFFAEGTTRPGFQEWLCLQNPLSHDVEASLTYMLGTGETREAKVALKANSRSTVDVNAAVGAGQDVSTKVTAPEGIVAERPMYFDYKNTWRGGHTATGAADLSTDWYFAEGTSRNGFEEWLCIMNPGADTTAHV
;
A
#
# COMPACT_ATOMS: atom_id res chain seq x y z
N MET A 1 29.55 18.68 36.13
CA MET A 1 28.24 18.10 35.83
C MET A 1 27.60 18.56 34.48
N ARG A 2 27.79 19.81 34.03
CA ARG A 2 27.17 20.30 32.77
C ARG A 2 27.76 19.67 31.49
N ALA A 3 29.05 19.36 31.43
CA ALA A 3 29.71 18.77 30.28
C ALA A 3 29.30 17.31 29.97
N ARG A 4 28.97 16.52 31.02
CA ARG A 4 28.51 15.14 30.83
C ARG A 4 27.07 15.03 30.27
N ARG A 5 26.23 16.02 30.55
CA ARG A 5 24.86 16.06 30.00
C ARG A 5 24.83 16.47 28.54
N ALA A 6 25.74 17.33 28.11
CA ALA A 6 25.88 17.72 26.71
C ALA A 6 26.39 16.56 25.84
N LEU A 7 27.30 15.74 26.37
CA LEU A 7 27.84 14.57 25.64
C LEU A 7 26.79 13.45 25.50
N ALA A 8 25.95 13.24 26.53
CA ALA A 8 24.86 12.28 26.47
C ALA A 8 23.77 12.69 25.46
N ALA A 9 23.44 13.99 25.38
CA ALA A 9 22.50 14.51 24.39
C ALA A 9 23.02 14.42 22.97
N LEU A 10 24.32 14.63 22.76
CA LEU A 10 24.95 14.50 21.43
C LEU A 10 25.02 13.04 20.98
N LEU A 11 25.29 12.10 21.91
CA LEU A 11 25.27 10.65 21.61
C LEU A 11 23.87 10.12 21.34
N LEU A 12 22.83 10.63 22.03
CA LEU A 12 21.44 10.26 21.70
C LEU A 12 21.02 10.79 20.32
N PHE A 13 21.45 11.99 19.93
CA PHE A 13 21.13 12.55 18.60
C PHE A 13 21.86 11.80 17.49
N ALA A 14 23.10 11.37 17.72
CA ALA A 14 23.87 10.53 16.80
C ALA A 14 23.28 9.09 16.67
N CYS A 15 22.75 8.52 17.75
CA CYS A 15 22.07 7.22 17.70
C CYS A 15 20.72 7.27 17.01
N VAL A 16 19.96 8.36 17.10
CA VAL A 16 18.71 8.53 16.39
C VAL A 16 18.95 8.72 14.88
N LEU A 17 20.03 9.40 14.48
CA LEU A 17 20.43 9.46 13.07
C LEU A 17 21.00 8.12 12.55
N ALA A 18 21.62 7.31 13.40
CA ALA A 18 22.18 6.02 12.97
C ALA A 18 21.09 4.92 12.84
N LEU A 19 19.94 5.06 13.49
CA LEU A 19 18.81 4.12 13.37
C LEU A 19 17.93 4.39 12.12
N VAL A 20 18.10 5.53 11.46
CA VAL A 20 17.46 5.84 10.18
C VAL A 20 18.37 5.49 8.99
N ALA A 21 19.66 5.26 9.23
CA ALA A 21 20.59 4.76 8.23
C ALA A 21 20.67 3.22 8.30
N GLY A 22 19.57 2.53 7.92
CA GLY A 22 19.72 1.21 7.32
C GLY A 22 20.70 1.30 6.15
N PRO A 23 21.34 0.21 5.70
CA PRO A 23 22.28 0.28 4.59
C PRO A 23 21.55 0.97 3.43
N ALA A 24 21.98 2.18 3.12
CA ALA A 24 21.55 2.85 1.93
C ALA A 24 21.97 1.91 0.79
N LEU A 25 20.99 1.16 0.25
CA LEU A 25 21.17 0.57 -1.06
C LEU A 25 21.57 1.74 -1.95
N SER A 26 22.82 1.75 -2.37
CA SER A 26 23.30 2.70 -3.36
C SER A 26 22.60 2.35 -4.68
N ALA A 27 21.33 2.76 -4.81
CA ALA A 27 20.84 3.07 -6.12
C ALA A 27 21.88 4.02 -6.69
N ALA A 28 22.50 3.67 -7.79
CA ALA A 28 23.38 4.59 -8.50
C ALA A 28 22.56 5.87 -8.65
N ALA A 29 22.97 6.93 -7.94
CA ALA A 29 22.23 8.18 -7.96
C ALA A 29 22.12 8.58 -9.42
N SER A 30 20.90 8.76 -9.92
CA SER A 30 20.69 9.31 -11.24
C SER A 30 21.53 10.60 -11.35
N PRO A 31 22.28 10.78 -12.40
CA PRO A 31 23.05 12.02 -12.60
C PRO A 31 22.15 13.25 -12.67
N TYR A 32 20.84 13.07 -12.69
CA TYR A 32 19.81 14.11 -12.80
C TYR A 32 19.04 14.37 -11.49
N GLY A 33 19.42 13.75 -10.36
CA GLY A 33 18.74 13.89 -9.07
C GLY A 33 17.72 12.77 -8.79
N TRP A 34 16.62 13.10 -8.12
CA TRP A 34 15.58 12.15 -7.74
C TRP A 34 14.66 11.86 -8.93
N ASP A 35 14.45 10.58 -9.26
CA ASP A 35 13.66 10.15 -10.41
C ASP A 35 12.17 9.94 -10.10
N GLY A 36 11.78 10.03 -8.83
CA GLY A 36 10.40 9.82 -8.42
C GLY A 36 10.11 10.36 -7.04
N GLY A 37 8.83 10.38 -6.71
CA GLY A 37 8.31 10.80 -5.42
C GLY A 37 7.03 10.05 -5.11
N HIS A 38 6.66 10.04 -3.84
CA HIS A 38 5.44 9.45 -3.34
C HIS A 38 4.96 10.25 -2.13
N ASP A 39 3.67 10.45 -2.07
CA ASP A 39 2.99 10.97 -0.89
C ASP A 39 2.15 9.88 -0.22
N ALA A 40 1.95 9.99 1.06
CA ALA A 40 1.09 9.09 1.81
C ALA A 40 0.20 9.88 2.78
N LEU A 41 -1.05 9.46 2.87
CA LEU A 41 -1.97 10.03 3.84
C LEU A 41 -1.56 9.63 5.26
N GLY A 42 -1.39 10.62 6.15
CA GLY A 42 -1.06 10.38 7.55
C GLY A 42 -2.21 9.74 8.34
N TRP A 43 -1.87 9.14 9.47
CA TRP A 43 -2.82 8.66 10.45
C TRP A 43 -3.31 9.81 11.33
N SER A 44 -4.61 9.87 11.57
CA SER A 44 -5.19 10.80 12.54
C SER A 44 -5.10 10.29 13.97
N GLU A 45 -5.20 8.96 14.16
CA GLU A 45 -5.20 8.29 15.47
C GLU A 45 -4.49 6.93 15.36
N PRO A 46 -3.89 6.42 16.46
CA PRO A 46 -3.40 5.04 16.53
C PRO A 46 -4.55 4.04 16.38
N SER A 47 -4.28 2.91 15.73
CA SER A 47 -5.28 1.86 15.52
C SER A 47 -4.89 0.55 16.21
N GLY A 48 -5.88 -0.15 16.74
CA GLY A 48 -5.72 -1.53 17.28
C GLY A 48 -5.57 -2.58 16.18
N THR A 49 -5.90 -2.24 14.93
CA THR A 49 -5.77 -3.13 13.77
C THR A 49 -5.30 -2.37 12.55
N SER A 50 -4.52 -3.02 11.69
CA SER A 50 -4.11 -2.49 10.40
C SER A 50 -4.00 -3.61 9.37
N PHE A 51 -4.43 -3.35 8.15
CA PHE A 51 -4.44 -4.33 7.06
C PHE A 51 -3.79 -3.76 5.81
N PHE A 52 -3.00 -4.59 5.12
CA PHE A 52 -2.36 -4.31 3.85
C PHE A 52 -2.63 -5.48 2.91
N ALA A 53 -3.35 -5.27 1.82
CA ALA A 53 -3.69 -6.32 0.86
C ALA A 53 -2.58 -6.60 -0.14
N ASP A 54 -1.83 -5.56 -0.53
CA ASP A 54 -0.65 -5.69 -1.39
C ASP A 54 0.59 -5.99 -0.57
N GLY A 55 1.54 -6.67 -1.17
CA GLY A 55 2.86 -6.96 -0.64
C GLY A 55 3.52 -8.09 -1.41
N THR A 56 4.83 -8.02 -1.53
CA THR A 56 5.62 -9.03 -2.24
C THR A 56 7.10 -9.00 -1.86
N THR A 57 7.66 -10.19 -1.73
CA THR A 57 9.11 -10.40 -1.53
C THR A 57 9.76 -11.04 -2.75
N ARG A 58 9.15 -10.92 -3.93
CA ARG A 58 9.70 -11.41 -5.20
C ARG A 58 11.02 -10.70 -5.51
N ASN A 59 11.82 -11.33 -6.36
CA ASN A 59 13.07 -10.72 -6.79
C ASN A 59 12.85 -9.31 -7.34
N GLY A 60 13.64 -8.35 -6.87
CA GLY A 60 13.50 -6.92 -7.18
C GLY A 60 12.53 -6.17 -6.28
N PHE A 61 12.04 -6.80 -5.18
CA PHE A 61 11.18 -6.14 -4.20
C PHE A 61 11.73 -6.29 -2.80
N GLU A 62 11.67 -5.19 -2.05
CA GLU A 62 11.90 -5.15 -0.61
C GLU A 62 10.72 -4.49 0.08
N GLU A 63 10.11 -5.19 1.02
CA GLU A 63 8.96 -4.72 1.76
C GLU A 63 9.29 -4.52 3.23
N TYR A 64 8.86 -3.38 3.77
CA TYR A 64 9.03 -3.02 5.16
C TYR A 64 7.71 -2.65 5.81
N LEU A 65 7.49 -3.12 7.03
CA LEU A 65 6.46 -2.62 7.93
C LEU A 65 7.11 -1.64 8.91
N LEU A 66 6.57 -0.43 8.96
CA LEU A 66 6.97 0.61 9.90
C LEU A 66 5.90 0.72 10.98
N LEU A 67 6.26 0.37 12.21
CA LEU A 67 5.36 0.29 13.33
C LEU A 67 5.79 1.30 14.38
N ARG A 68 4.89 2.18 14.81
CA ARG A 68 5.18 3.19 15.83
C ARG A 68 4.20 3.08 16.97
N ASN A 69 4.71 2.97 18.18
CA ASN A 69 3.96 3.11 19.42
C ASN A 69 4.05 4.57 19.91
N PRO A 70 2.99 5.37 19.75
CA PRO A 70 2.96 6.75 20.26
C PRO A 70 2.50 6.83 21.72
N GLY A 71 2.17 5.70 22.35
CA GLY A 71 1.66 5.61 23.70
C GLY A 71 2.75 5.54 24.78
N ALA A 72 2.32 5.62 26.05
CA ALA A 72 3.17 5.56 27.24
C ALA A 72 3.42 4.13 27.75
N ASP A 73 2.67 3.15 27.26
CA ASP A 73 2.75 1.73 27.63
C ASP A 73 3.37 0.89 26.51
N ASP A 74 3.91 -0.28 26.84
CA ASP A 74 4.36 -1.25 25.87
C ASP A 74 3.19 -1.70 24.98
N ALA A 75 3.38 -1.74 23.67
CA ALA A 75 2.39 -2.28 22.74
C ALA A 75 2.76 -3.73 22.36
N ILE A 76 1.83 -4.64 22.59
CA ILE A 76 1.92 -6.03 22.14
C ILE A 76 1.33 -6.09 20.74
N VAL A 77 2.10 -6.54 19.78
CA VAL A 77 1.74 -6.53 18.36
C VAL A 77 1.81 -7.94 17.78
N THR A 78 0.70 -8.40 17.21
CA THR A 78 0.61 -9.64 16.46
C THR A 78 0.49 -9.32 14.98
N ILE A 79 1.40 -9.87 14.17
CA ILE A 79 1.45 -9.68 12.72
C ILE A 79 1.14 -11.01 12.05
N ASN A 80 0.13 -11.05 11.19
CA ASN A 80 -0.21 -12.21 10.37
C ASN A 80 0.17 -11.93 8.92
N TYR A 81 1.01 -12.78 8.36
CA TYR A 81 1.40 -12.78 6.95
C TYR A 81 0.55 -13.82 6.21
N LEU A 82 -0.28 -13.36 5.27
CA LEU A 82 -1.23 -14.19 4.53
C LEU A 82 -0.73 -14.39 3.09
N PHE A 83 -0.85 -15.60 2.60
CA PHE A 83 -0.35 -16.01 1.28
C PHE A 83 -1.50 -16.50 0.38
N PRO A 84 -1.31 -16.60 -0.95
CA PRO A 84 -2.36 -17.10 -1.86
C PRO A 84 -2.80 -18.56 -1.59
N SER A 85 -1.87 -19.41 -1.17
CA SER A 85 -2.11 -20.87 -1.05
C SER A 85 -1.36 -21.55 0.09
N ALA A 86 -0.60 -20.81 0.89
CA ALA A 86 0.13 -21.35 2.03
C ALA A 86 -0.56 -20.94 3.34
N LYS A 87 -0.29 -21.70 4.41
CA LYS A 87 -0.73 -21.35 5.76
C LYS A 87 -0.12 -19.99 6.16
N ALA A 88 -0.93 -19.15 6.81
CA ALA A 88 -0.48 -17.89 7.35
C ALA A 88 0.69 -18.09 8.33
N GLN A 89 1.66 -17.18 8.29
CA GLN A 89 2.74 -17.08 9.26
C GLN A 89 2.41 -16.01 10.28
N VAL A 90 2.73 -16.23 11.55
CA VAL A 90 2.45 -15.29 12.64
C VAL A 90 3.76 -14.87 13.29
N GLN A 91 3.86 -13.60 13.61
CA GLN A 91 4.96 -13.01 14.38
C GLN A 91 4.37 -12.15 15.51
N GLU A 92 4.94 -12.26 16.70
CA GLU A 92 4.61 -11.41 17.84
C GLU A 92 5.83 -10.58 18.23
N ILE A 93 5.61 -9.30 18.52
CA ILE A 93 6.66 -8.37 18.97
C ILE A 93 6.09 -7.39 20.01
N ASP A 94 6.98 -6.86 20.85
CA ASP A 94 6.68 -5.76 21.74
C ASP A 94 7.33 -4.48 21.20
N ILE A 95 6.55 -3.40 21.17
CA ILE A 95 7.06 -2.07 20.80
C ILE A 95 7.01 -1.18 22.05
N LYS A 96 8.18 -0.72 22.48
CA LYS A 96 8.32 0.12 23.67
C LYS A 96 7.60 1.45 23.53
N PRO A 97 7.23 2.10 24.64
CA PRO A 97 6.64 3.42 24.64
C PRO A 97 7.45 4.42 23.81
N TRP A 98 6.77 5.27 23.05
CA TRP A 98 7.39 6.34 22.25
C TRP A 98 8.47 5.88 21.28
N SER A 99 8.42 4.61 20.89
CA SER A 99 9.42 4.01 19.98
C SER A 99 8.80 3.56 18.65
N ALA A 100 9.66 3.21 17.72
CA ALA A 100 9.30 2.65 16.43
C ALA A 100 10.12 1.40 16.14
N SER A 101 9.57 0.52 15.31
CA SER A 101 10.21 -0.68 14.79
C SER A 101 10.02 -0.74 13.28
N ALA A 102 11.05 -1.15 12.56
CA ALA A 102 11.00 -1.47 11.14
C ALA A 102 11.23 -2.96 10.96
N ILE A 103 10.35 -3.63 10.24
CA ILE A 103 10.43 -5.07 9.97
C ILE A 103 10.61 -5.25 8.46
N CYS A 104 11.72 -5.87 8.05
CA CYS A 104 11.90 -6.32 6.68
C CYS A 104 11.07 -7.59 6.47
N VAL A 105 10.00 -7.51 5.69
CA VAL A 105 9.10 -8.65 5.43
C VAL A 105 9.84 -9.77 4.70
N ASN A 106 10.79 -9.42 3.82
CA ASN A 106 11.62 -10.39 3.10
C ASN A 106 12.40 -11.31 4.05
N ASP A 107 12.91 -10.76 5.17
CA ASP A 107 13.65 -11.54 6.16
C ASP A 107 12.74 -12.47 6.96
N VAL A 108 11.48 -12.08 7.16
CA VAL A 108 10.52 -12.85 7.97
C VAL A 108 9.91 -13.99 7.17
N VAL A 109 9.39 -13.71 5.97
CA VAL A 109 8.64 -14.70 5.18
C VAL A 109 9.49 -15.40 4.11
N GLY A 110 10.71 -14.92 3.89
CA GLY A 110 11.61 -15.39 2.84
C GLY A 110 11.26 -14.82 1.45
N PRO A 111 12.12 -15.05 0.45
CA PRO A 111 11.97 -14.48 -0.89
C PRO A 111 10.86 -15.18 -1.71
N GLY A 112 10.41 -14.49 -2.76
CA GLY A 112 9.55 -15.06 -3.79
C GLY A 112 8.10 -15.24 -3.38
N LYS A 113 7.61 -14.50 -2.38
CA LYS A 113 6.23 -14.57 -1.88
C LYS A 113 5.41 -13.39 -2.34
N ASP A 114 4.14 -13.63 -2.64
CA ASP A 114 3.11 -12.60 -2.56
C ASP A 114 2.49 -12.68 -1.16
N VAL A 115 2.45 -11.56 -0.47
CA VAL A 115 2.05 -11.52 0.94
C VAL A 115 1.07 -10.37 1.18
N SER A 116 0.06 -10.60 1.99
CA SER A 116 -0.75 -9.56 2.61
C SER A 116 -0.52 -9.59 4.10
N VAL A 117 -0.71 -8.46 4.77
CA VAL A 117 -0.43 -8.36 6.21
C VAL A 117 -1.68 -7.90 6.95
N SER A 118 -1.96 -8.55 8.09
CA SER A 118 -2.88 -8.02 9.09
C SER A 118 -2.16 -7.89 10.42
N ILE A 119 -2.36 -6.77 11.10
CA ILE A 119 -1.70 -6.42 12.36
C ILE A 119 -2.78 -6.17 13.39
N ALA A 120 -2.61 -6.76 14.58
CA ALA A 120 -3.38 -6.45 15.76
C ALA A 120 -2.42 -5.93 16.84
N ALA A 121 -2.80 -4.86 17.53
CA ALA A 121 -1.97 -4.23 18.56
C ALA A 121 -2.78 -3.76 19.76
N THR A 122 -2.22 -3.91 20.95
CA THR A 122 -2.81 -3.44 22.21
C THR A 122 -1.72 -2.83 23.10
N PRO A 123 -1.79 -1.52 23.41
CA PRO A 123 -2.65 -0.50 22.83
C PRO A 123 -2.43 -0.30 21.32
N GLY A 124 -3.30 0.51 20.68
CA GLY A 124 -3.20 0.81 19.26
C GLY A 124 -1.89 1.51 18.90
N ILE A 125 -1.43 1.25 17.68
CA ILE A 125 -0.18 1.78 17.10
C ILE A 125 -0.44 2.43 15.74
N ILE A 126 0.57 3.08 15.19
CA ILE A 126 0.59 3.58 13.81
C ILE A 126 1.35 2.57 12.97
N CYS A 127 0.75 2.18 11.84
CA CYS A 127 1.34 1.22 10.91
C CYS A 127 1.39 1.79 9.49
N GLU A 128 2.57 1.73 8.87
CA GLU A 128 2.79 2.04 7.47
C GLU A 128 3.57 0.89 6.82
N ARG A 129 3.36 0.70 5.53
CA ARG A 129 4.14 -0.22 4.70
C ARG A 129 4.91 0.57 3.68
N GLN A 130 6.18 0.23 3.48
CA GLN A 130 7.01 0.69 2.38
C GLN A 130 7.39 -0.49 1.49
N ILE A 131 7.32 -0.30 0.17
CA ILE A 131 7.79 -1.26 -0.82
C ILE A 131 8.75 -0.53 -1.74
N TYR A 132 10.00 -1.00 -1.79
CA TYR A 132 10.97 -0.61 -2.81
C TYR A 132 10.97 -1.66 -3.91
N PHE A 133 11.06 -1.22 -5.16
CA PHE A 133 10.96 -2.14 -6.27
C PHE A 133 11.89 -1.81 -7.43
N ASN A 134 12.31 -2.87 -8.12
CA ASN A 134 12.87 -2.87 -9.46
C ASN A 134 12.00 -3.80 -10.32
N TYR A 135 10.82 -3.31 -10.71
CA TYR A 135 9.81 -4.10 -11.39
C TYR A 135 10.27 -4.48 -12.78
N LYS A 136 10.30 -5.79 -13.07
CA LYS A 136 10.80 -6.37 -14.32
C LYS A 136 12.21 -5.93 -14.69
N CYS A 137 13.03 -5.50 -13.72
CA CYS A 137 14.38 -4.96 -13.91
C CYS A 137 14.43 -3.70 -14.81
N VAL A 138 13.31 -2.97 -14.91
CA VAL A 138 13.18 -1.79 -15.78
C VAL A 138 12.63 -0.58 -15.03
N TRP A 139 11.62 -0.78 -14.18
CA TRP A 139 10.95 0.31 -13.47
C TRP A 139 11.32 0.27 -11.99
N THR A 140 12.12 1.23 -11.57
CA THR A 140 12.56 1.36 -10.19
C THR A 140 11.76 2.42 -9.46
N GLY A 141 11.54 2.22 -8.18
CA GLY A 141 10.83 3.18 -7.35
C GLY A 141 10.54 2.68 -5.95
N GLY A 142 9.72 3.42 -5.24
CA GLY A 142 9.22 3.07 -3.92
C GLY A 142 7.82 3.61 -3.72
N SER A 143 7.05 2.93 -2.89
CA SER A 143 5.70 3.32 -2.51
C SER A 143 5.54 3.17 -1.01
N ALA A 144 4.88 4.13 -0.36
CA ALA A 144 4.47 4.04 1.02
C ALA A 144 2.94 4.08 1.11
N ALA A 145 2.37 3.30 2.00
CA ALA A 145 0.94 3.28 2.24
C ALA A 145 0.66 3.12 3.73
N ARG A 146 -0.34 3.83 4.22
CA ARG A 146 -0.88 3.52 5.53
C ARG A 146 -1.79 2.29 5.43
N GLY A 147 -1.84 1.48 6.49
CA GLY A 147 -2.81 0.39 6.58
C GLY A 147 -4.25 0.91 6.69
N VAL A 148 -5.22 0.09 6.31
CA VAL A 148 -6.62 0.34 6.65
C VAL A 148 -6.92 -0.22 8.04
N ASP A 149 -7.79 0.44 8.78
CA ASP A 149 -8.15 0.07 10.15
C ASP A 149 -9.09 -1.15 10.21
N SER A 150 -9.84 -1.41 9.13
CA SER A 150 -10.82 -2.50 9.10
C SER A 150 -11.14 -2.95 7.67
N PRO A 151 -11.44 -4.25 7.49
CA PRO A 151 -11.99 -4.77 6.25
C PRO A 151 -13.35 -4.16 5.93
N ARG A 152 -13.65 -3.93 4.65
CA ARG A 152 -14.91 -3.33 4.18
C ARG A 152 -15.58 -4.22 3.14
N ARG A 153 -16.90 -4.04 2.95
CA ARG A 153 -17.67 -4.76 1.93
C ARG A 153 -17.56 -4.16 0.54
N SER A 154 -17.07 -2.93 0.45
CA SER A 154 -16.89 -2.22 -0.82
C SER A 154 -15.57 -1.48 -0.82
N TRP A 155 -14.94 -1.43 -1.99
CA TRP A 155 -13.76 -0.62 -2.26
C TRP A 155 -13.91 0.01 -3.65
N PHE A 156 -13.50 1.26 -3.79
CA PHE A 156 -13.62 2.03 -5.01
C PHE A 156 -12.27 2.61 -5.39
N PHE A 157 -11.86 2.38 -6.64
CA PHE A 157 -10.63 2.88 -7.23
C PHE A 157 -11.00 3.72 -8.45
N ALA A 158 -10.91 5.04 -8.34
CA ALA A 158 -11.27 5.95 -9.42
C ALA A 158 -10.23 5.95 -10.54
N GLU A 159 -8.94 5.85 -10.18
CA GLU A 159 -7.84 5.78 -11.11
C GLU A 159 -7.55 4.33 -11.51
N GLY A 160 -7.21 4.12 -12.78
CA GLY A 160 -6.67 2.89 -13.32
C GLY A 160 -6.43 3.02 -14.82
N THR A 161 -5.41 2.33 -15.32
CA THR A 161 -5.12 2.33 -16.74
C THR A 161 -4.30 1.12 -17.17
N THR A 162 -4.66 0.58 -18.32
CA THR A 162 -3.93 -0.51 -18.99
C THR A 162 -3.27 -0.04 -20.31
N ARG A 163 -3.06 1.27 -20.47
CA ARG A 163 -2.37 1.85 -21.63
C ARG A 163 -0.94 1.30 -21.73
N PRO A 164 -0.32 1.33 -22.93
CA PRO A 164 1.07 0.97 -23.06
C PRO A 164 1.96 1.71 -22.07
N GLY A 165 2.87 1.01 -21.40
CA GLY A 165 3.70 1.56 -20.32
C GLY A 165 3.08 1.47 -18.93
N PHE A 166 1.88 0.88 -18.77
CA PHE A 166 1.24 0.69 -17.47
C PHE A 166 0.95 -0.77 -17.19
N GLN A 167 1.16 -1.17 -15.94
CA GLN A 167 0.82 -2.48 -15.44
C GLN A 167 0.05 -2.31 -14.14
N GLU A 168 -1.22 -2.64 -14.16
CA GLU A 168 -2.13 -2.49 -13.02
C GLU A 168 -2.51 -3.84 -12.44
N TRP A 169 -2.48 -3.90 -11.13
CA TRP A 169 -2.86 -5.07 -10.35
C TRP A 169 -3.92 -4.70 -9.32
N LEU A 170 -4.72 -5.66 -8.92
CA LEU A 170 -5.63 -5.53 -7.80
C LEU A 170 -5.32 -6.64 -6.81
N CYS A 171 -4.93 -6.26 -5.58
CA CYS A 171 -4.63 -7.16 -4.49
C CYS A 171 -5.81 -7.20 -3.53
N LEU A 172 -6.31 -8.41 -3.25
CA LEU A 172 -7.44 -8.68 -2.38
C LEU A 172 -6.99 -9.54 -1.22
N GLN A 173 -7.34 -9.14 0.01
CA GLN A 173 -7.06 -9.89 1.23
C GLN A 173 -8.36 -10.33 1.88
N ASN A 174 -8.49 -11.61 2.17
CA ASN A 174 -9.53 -12.17 3.02
C ASN A 174 -8.95 -12.50 4.41
N PRO A 175 -9.17 -11.66 5.43
CA PRO A 175 -8.70 -11.93 6.78
C PRO A 175 -9.64 -12.87 7.57
N LEU A 176 -10.76 -13.29 6.98
CA LEU A 176 -11.75 -14.12 7.64
C LEU A 176 -11.33 -15.60 7.69
N SER A 177 -11.88 -16.34 8.63
CA SER A 177 -11.61 -17.79 8.81
C SER A 177 -12.38 -18.69 7.85
N HIS A 178 -13.10 -18.14 6.87
CA HIS A 178 -13.87 -18.86 5.85
C HIS A 178 -13.71 -18.21 4.47
N ASP A 179 -14.07 -18.95 3.43
CA ASP A 179 -13.97 -18.52 2.04
C ASP A 179 -15.00 -17.41 1.73
N VAL A 180 -14.61 -16.44 0.92
CA VAL A 180 -15.45 -15.34 0.44
C VAL A 180 -15.30 -15.18 -1.07
N GLU A 181 -16.37 -14.90 -1.78
CA GLU A 181 -16.31 -14.49 -3.20
C GLU A 181 -16.43 -12.97 -3.31
N ALA A 182 -15.44 -12.34 -3.90
CA ALA A 182 -15.48 -10.92 -4.26
C ALA A 182 -15.97 -10.76 -5.70
N SER A 183 -16.81 -9.74 -5.93
CA SER A 183 -17.22 -9.29 -7.26
C SER A 183 -16.47 -8.03 -7.64
N LEU A 184 -15.93 -8.01 -8.85
CA LEU A 184 -15.21 -6.90 -9.44
C LEU A 184 -16.05 -6.31 -10.57
N THR A 185 -16.25 -5.00 -10.57
CA THR A 185 -16.87 -4.25 -11.67
C THR A 185 -15.84 -3.26 -12.21
N TYR A 186 -15.40 -3.46 -13.43
CA TYR A 186 -14.52 -2.55 -14.15
C TYR A 186 -15.37 -1.61 -14.99
N MET A 187 -15.22 -0.31 -14.79
CA MET A 187 -15.88 0.75 -15.55
C MET A 187 -14.86 1.39 -16.48
N LEU A 188 -15.05 1.20 -17.78
CA LEU A 188 -14.11 1.68 -18.79
C LEU A 188 -14.42 3.12 -19.19
N GLY A 189 -13.40 3.87 -19.62
CA GLY A 189 -13.55 5.22 -20.13
C GLY A 189 -14.49 5.34 -21.34
N THR A 190 -14.83 4.25 -22.00
CA THR A 190 -15.83 4.15 -23.06
C THR A 190 -17.27 4.12 -22.56
N GLY A 191 -17.50 3.96 -21.25
CA GLY A 191 -18.80 3.70 -20.64
C GLY A 191 -19.19 2.22 -20.59
N GLU A 192 -18.39 1.32 -21.16
CA GLU A 192 -18.56 -0.13 -21.02
C GLU A 192 -18.22 -0.58 -19.60
N THR A 193 -18.95 -1.56 -19.08
CA THR A 193 -18.62 -2.23 -17.82
C THR A 193 -18.29 -3.70 -18.07
N ARG A 194 -17.33 -4.22 -17.29
CA ARG A 194 -16.97 -5.64 -17.27
C ARG A 194 -17.00 -6.15 -15.85
N GLU A 195 -17.43 -7.39 -15.70
CA GLU A 195 -17.55 -8.02 -14.38
C GLU A 195 -16.66 -9.25 -14.29
N ALA A 196 -16.14 -9.49 -13.10
CA ALA A 196 -15.42 -10.70 -12.74
C ALA A 196 -15.69 -11.09 -11.30
N LYS A 197 -15.43 -12.37 -10.97
CA LYS A 197 -15.54 -12.89 -9.62
C LYS A 197 -14.20 -13.50 -9.20
N VAL A 198 -13.85 -13.31 -7.93
CA VAL A 198 -12.63 -13.82 -7.35
C VAL A 198 -12.95 -14.58 -6.07
N ALA A 199 -12.67 -15.89 -6.06
CA ALA A 199 -12.78 -16.69 -4.86
C ALA A 199 -11.55 -16.42 -3.96
N LEU A 200 -11.79 -15.97 -2.76
CA LEU A 200 -10.79 -15.71 -1.73
C LEU A 200 -10.89 -16.78 -0.65
N LYS A 201 -9.85 -17.57 -0.50
CA LYS A 201 -9.78 -18.59 0.55
C LYS A 201 -9.69 -17.93 1.94
N ALA A 202 -10.08 -18.67 2.97
CA ALA A 202 -9.93 -18.24 4.35
C ALA A 202 -8.48 -17.84 4.66
N ASN A 203 -8.28 -16.73 5.37
CA ASN A 203 -6.97 -16.23 5.78
C ASN A 203 -5.95 -16.22 4.63
N SER A 204 -6.35 -15.69 3.48
CA SER A 204 -5.51 -15.68 2.28
C SER A 204 -5.61 -14.38 1.49
N ARG A 205 -4.87 -14.34 0.40
CA ARG A 205 -4.90 -13.24 -0.56
C ARG A 205 -5.04 -13.73 -1.99
N SER A 206 -5.45 -12.84 -2.87
CA SER A 206 -5.42 -13.05 -4.32
C SER A 206 -4.96 -11.78 -5.03
N THR A 207 -4.30 -11.95 -6.18
CA THR A 207 -3.91 -10.83 -7.06
C THR A 207 -4.56 -11.02 -8.42
N VAL A 208 -5.14 -9.94 -8.95
CA VAL A 208 -5.76 -9.89 -10.26
C VAL A 208 -4.91 -9.01 -11.18
N ASP A 209 -4.58 -9.50 -12.37
CA ASP A 209 -3.97 -8.72 -13.45
C ASP A 209 -5.09 -7.97 -14.17
N VAL A 210 -5.17 -6.65 -13.94
CA VAL A 210 -6.21 -5.81 -14.55
C VAL A 210 -5.99 -5.68 -16.05
N ASN A 211 -4.73 -5.61 -16.52
CA ASN A 211 -4.42 -5.59 -17.95
C ASN A 211 -4.95 -6.84 -18.67
N ALA A 212 -4.82 -8.01 -18.05
CA ALA A 212 -5.38 -9.25 -18.59
C ALA A 212 -6.92 -9.28 -18.51
N ALA A 213 -7.52 -8.71 -17.47
CA ALA A 213 -8.96 -8.72 -17.25
C ALA A 213 -9.72 -7.80 -18.23
N VAL A 214 -9.21 -6.60 -18.49
CA VAL A 214 -9.90 -5.60 -19.32
C VAL A 214 -9.26 -5.37 -20.68
N GLY A 215 -8.12 -5.99 -20.96
CA GLY A 215 -7.34 -5.76 -22.18
C GLY A 215 -6.51 -4.50 -22.11
N ALA A 216 -5.65 -4.31 -23.12
CA ALA A 216 -4.75 -3.16 -23.21
C ALA A 216 -5.47 -1.89 -23.68
N GLY A 217 -4.92 -0.74 -23.29
CA GLY A 217 -5.34 0.57 -23.82
C GLY A 217 -6.60 1.15 -23.19
N GLN A 218 -7.01 0.65 -22.01
CA GLN A 218 -8.20 1.12 -21.30
C GLN A 218 -7.83 2.11 -20.20
N ASP A 219 -8.67 3.14 -20.01
CA ASP A 219 -8.80 3.82 -18.72
C ASP A 219 -9.90 3.10 -17.96
N VAL A 220 -9.64 2.77 -16.71
CA VAL A 220 -10.52 1.90 -15.94
C VAL A 220 -10.65 2.39 -14.50
N SER A 221 -11.89 2.49 -14.01
CA SER A 221 -12.17 2.57 -12.58
C SER A 221 -12.66 1.21 -12.12
N THR A 222 -12.29 0.82 -10.90
CA THR A 222 -12.65 -0.50 -10.38
C THR A 222 -13.47 -0.39 -9.09
N LYS A 223 -14.59 -1.11 -9.04
CA LYS A 223 -15.37 -1.35 -7.83
C LYS A 223 -15.20 -2.80 -7.41
N VAL A 224 -14.87 -3.00 -6.16
CA VAL A 224 -14.81 -4.33 -5.51
C VAL A 224 -15.93 -4.42 -4.50
N THR A 225 -16.68 -5.52 -4.50
CA THR A 225 -17.68 -5.79 -3.47
C THR A 225 -17.58 -7.22 -2.97
N ALA A 226 -17.89 -7.42 -1.69
CA ALA A 226 -17.97 -8.75 -1.10
C ALA A 226 -19.11 -8.79 -0.07
N PRO A 227 -19.69 -9.98 0.21
CA PRO A 227 -20.77 -10.11 1.19
C PRO A 227 -20.30 -9.78 2.61
N GLU A 228 -19.01 -9.94 2.86
CA GLU A 228 -18.35 -9.63 4.13
C GLU A 228 -17.10 -8.76 3.90
N GLY A 229 -16.54 -8.23 4.98
CA GLY A 229 -15.39 -7.32 4.89
C GLY A 229 -14.13 -8.02 4.39
N ILE A 230 -13.58 -7.50 3.31
CA ILE A 230 -12.26 -7.82 2.75
C ILE A 230 -11.42 -6.55 2.67
N VAL A 231 -10.14 -6.67 2.31
CA VAL A 231 -9.28 -5.52 2.04
C VAL A 231 -8.86 -5.53 0.57
N ALA A 232 -8.82 -4.36 -0.06
CA ALA A 232 -8.37 -4.22 -1.44
C ALA A 232 -7.37 -3.07 -1.57
N GLU A 233 -6.30 -3.31 -2.31
CA GLU A 233 -5.31 -2.31 -2.73
C GLU A 233 -4.98 -2.49 -4.21
N ARG A 234 -4.61 -1.40 -4.86
CA ARG A 234 -4.27 -1.37 -6.29
C ARG A 234 -2.84 -0.90 -6.49
N PRO A 235 -1.85 -1.79 -6.61
CA PRO A 235 -0.54 -1.44 -7.10
C PRO A 235 -0.56 -1.20 -8.61
N MET A 236 0.16 -0.17 -9.05
CA MET A 236 0.36 0.16 -10.45
C MET A 236 1.81 0.54 -10.68
N TYR A 237 2.42 -0.04 -11.73
CA TYR A 237 3.78 0.25 -12.17
C TYR A 237 3.71 0.89 -13.55
N PHE A 238 4.59 1.87 -13.83
CA PHE A 238 4.49 2.62 -15.08
C PHE A 238 5.82 3.13 -15.61
N ASP A 239 5.82 3.36 -16.92
CA ASP A 239 6.76 4.20 -17.67
C ASP A 239 5.94 5.22 -18.47
N TYR A 240 5.55 6.29 -17.80
CA TYR A 240 4.66 7.29 -18.38
C TYR A 240 5.43 8.19 -19.34
N LYS A 241 4.96 8.22 -20.60
CA LYS A 241 5.57 8.97 -21.73
C LYS A 241 7.05 8.62 -21.98
N ASN A 242 7.52 7.42 -21.58
CA ASN A 242 8.93 7.02 -21.60
C ASN A 242 9.86 8.01 -20.84
N THR A 243 9.32 8.74 -19.91
CA THR A 243 10.03 9.80 -19.15
C THR A 243 9.97 9.54 -17.66
N TRP A 244 8.78 9.27 -17.14
CA TRP A 244 8.57 9.06 -15.70
C TRP A 244 8.31 7.58 -15.42
N ARG A 245 9.28 6.96 -14.76
CA ARG A 245 9.19 5.57 -14.32
C ARG A 245 8.91 5.50 -12.85
N GLY A 246 8.03 4.60 -12.45
CA GLY A 246 7.68 4.47 -11.06
C GLY A 246 6.57 3.47 -10.83
N GLY A 247 5.98 3.59 -9.67
CA GLY A 247 4.80 2.83 -9.27
C GLY A 247 4.35 3.26 -7.89
N HIS A 248 3.11 2.97 -7.61
CA HIS A 248 2.51 3.22 -6.30
C HIS A 248 1.44 2.20 -5.99
N THR A 249 1.11 2.06 -4.73
CA THR A 249 -0.04 1.30 -4.27
C THR A 249 -1.05 2.25 -3.66
N ALA A 250 -2.26 2.24 -4.20
CA ALA A 250 -3.39 3.00 -3.65
C ALA A 250 -4.31 2.08 -2.86
N THR A 251 -4.74 2.55 -1.70
CA THR A 251 -5.87 1.97 -0.96
C THR A 251 -7.17 2.46 -1.57
N GLY A 252 -8.14 1.59 -1.80
CA GLY A 252 -9.46 1.97 -2.29
C GLY A 252 -10.21 2.84 -1.29
N ALA A 253 -11.08 3.72 -1.78
CA ALA A 253 -12.06 4.38 -0.94
C ALA A 253 -13.11 3.36 -0.47
N ALA A 254 -13.41 3.34 0.82
CA ALA A 254 -14.41 2.44 1.39
C ALA A 254 -15.84 2.96 1.21
N ASP A 255 -15.99 4.28 1.17
CA ASP A 255 -17.27 4.99 1.10
C ASP A 255 -17.25 6.01 -0.05
N LEU A 256 -18.42 6.33 -0.55
CA LEU A 256 -18.61 7.42 -1.50
C LEU A 256 -18.80 8.74 -0.75
N SER A 257 -18.31 9.83 -1.31
CA SER A 257 -18.48 11.18 -0.74
C SER A 257 -18.84 12.19 -1.83
N THR A 258 -19.54 13.23 -1.45
CA THR A 258 -19.78 14.42 -2.28
C THR A 258 -18.61 15.40 -2.21
N ASP A 259 -17.78 15.29 -1.16
CA ASP A 259 -16.66 16.20 -0.90
C ASP A 259 -15.37 15.40 -0.74
N TRP A 260 -14.35 15.79 -1.50
CA TRP A 260 -13.02 15.20 -1.47
C TRP A 260 -11.97 16.29 -1.31
N TYR A 261 -10.98 16.07 -0.46
CA TYR A 261 -9.94 17.03 -0.14
C TYR A 261 -8.56 16.46 -0.45
N PHE A 262 -7.79 17.18 -1.23
CA PHE A 262 -6.40 16.86 -1.57
C PHE A 262 -5.53 18.01 -1.05
N ALA A 263 -4.61 17.71 -0.13
CA ALA A 263 -3.75 18.72 0.48
C ALA A 263 -2.55 19.07 -0.40
N GLU A 264 -2.14 18.16 -1.27
CA GLU A 264 -1.04 18.38 -2.22
C GLU A 264 -1.58 18.49 -3.63
N GLY A 265 -0.89 19.30 -4.44
CA GLY A 265 -1.10 19.43 -5.87
C GLY A 265 -0.15 20.46 -6.47
N THR A 266 0.36 20.18 -7.67
CA THR A 266 1.22 21.11 -8.38
C THR A 266 1.18 20.94 -9.89
N SER A 267 1.07 22.05 -10.60
CA SER A 267 1.16 22.13 -12.07
C SER A 267 2.45 22.83 -12.54
N ARG A 268 3.49 22.85 -11.71
CA ARG A 268 4.79 23.43 -12.04
C ARG A 268 5.45 22.67 -13.20
N ASN A 269 6.37 23.32 -13.88
CA ASN A 269 7.13 22.67 -14.94
C ASN A 269 7.83 21.38 -14.44
N GLY A 270 7.63 20.27 -15.13
CA GLY A 270 8.10 18.95 -14.74
C GLY A 270 7.07 18.12 -13.94
N PHE A 271 5.87 18.66 -13.70
CA PHE A 271 4.79 17.95 -13.02
C PHE A 271 3.53 17.90 -13.91
N GLU A 272 2.86 16.77 -13.89
CA GLU A 272 1.51 16.60 -14.44
C GLU A 272 0.63 16.05 -13.32
N GLU A 273 -0.46 16.75 -13.03
CA GLU A 273 -1.43 16.37 -12.03
C GLU A 273 -2.74 15.95 -12.71
N TRP A 274 -3.28 14.82 -12.29
CA TRP A 274 -4.51 14.27 -12.80
C TRP A 274 -5.50 14.04 -11.67
N LEU A 275 -6.72 14.52 -11.85
CA LEU A 275 -7.83 14.23 -10.94
C LEU A 275 -8.71 13.14 -11.58
N CYS A 276 -8.69 11.94 -10.99
CA CYS A 276 -9.49 10.82 -11.43
C CYS A 276 -10.77 10.74 -10.63
N ILE A 277 -11.91 10.81 -11.30
CA ILE A 277 -13.24 10.85 -10.67
C ILE A 277 -14.04 9.66 -11.16
N MET A 278 -14.65 8.92 -10.22
CA MET A 278 -15.48 7.76 -10.48
C MET A 278 -16.90 8.03 -9.99
N ASN A 279 -17.88 7.82 -10.87
CA ASN A 279 -19.29 7.72 -10.49
C ASN A 279 -19.74 6.25 -10.58
N PRO A 280 -19.81 5.51 -9.48
CA PRO A 280 -20.21 4.10 -9.49
C PRO A 280 -21.73 3.89 -9.50
N GLY A 281 -22.52 4.97 -9.50
CA GLY A 281 -23.98 4.92 -9.56
C GLY A 281 -24.47 4.76 -10.99
N ALA A 282 -25.45 3.87 -11.22
CA ALA A 282 -26.02 3.64 -12.55
C ALA A 282 -27.05 4.71 -12.96
N ASP A 283 -27.70 5.34 -11.99
CA ASP A 283 -28.91 6.12 -12.24
C ASP A 283 -28.79 7.62 -11.91
N THR A 284 -27.58 8.07 -11.51
CA THR A 284 -27.35 9.47 -11.13
C THR A 284 -26.16 10.06 -11.86
N THR A 285 -26.35 11.26 -12.41
CA THR A 285 -25.25 12.05 -12.95
C THR A 285 -24.53 12.79 -11.82
N ALA A 286 -23.22 12.65 -11.74
CA ALA A 286 -22.41 13.51 -10.89
C ALA A 286 -22.06 14.80 -11.65
N HIS A 287 -22.26 15.94 -11.00
CA HIS A 287 -21.80 17.24 -11.49
C HIS A 287 -20.56 17.64 -10.68
N VAL A 288 -19.46 17.92 -11.34
CA VAL A 288 -18.15 18.24 -10.74
C VAL A 288 -17.74 19.64 -11.14
#